data_e04e7ee8435287dba3c44fe22884b0eb
#
_entry.id   e04e7ee8435287dba3c44fe22884b0eb
#
_cell.length_a   1.000
_cell.length_b   1.000
_cell.length_c   1.000
_cell.angle_alpha   90.00
_cell.angle_beta   90.00
_cell.angle_gamma   90.00
#
_symmetry.space_group_name_H-M   'P 1'
#
loop_
_entity.id
_entity.type
_entity.pdbx_description
1 polymer ?
#
loop_
_entity_poly.entity_id
_entity_poly.type
_entity_poly.pdbx_seq_one_letter_code
_entity_poly.pdbx_strand_id
1 'polypeptide(L)'
;MPEPSISVTPIPNTELKKITLKNDELTVVLLNYGARLHQIFAPDNKGNLENVLLSYDELSDVLTDESFFGATVGPVAGRIRNATWGNHQLEKNAGNHHIHGGTNGWSFQYWDVEVFKNPQSIGVVFYLQDTFSDYPGPITATITYQLTANSLEMITKTNSPVETICNPTNHAYFNLSGNGKRDIDTHELAVQAESLLVLDEDKLPTGEQITQADLPINFKKPHTIEEILNAYPEGLDDVFVLTTPKRSKKVLCLSEKQSGRQLSIATTNRSVVLFSTTGFEADFMINGKHMHSNYGLAIEPQEFPDLVHLPELGSIALYPGQEKVNHTTYQFTILPNEQIANTQ
;
A
#
# COMPACT_ATOMS: atom_id res chain seq x y z
N MET A 1 -26.80 -9.39 -14.15
CA MET A 1 -25.49 -9.24 -13.46
C MET A 1 -25.60 -9.95 -12.14
N PRO A 2 -24.62 -10.73 -11.70
CA PRO A 2 -24.66 -11.38 -10.39
C PRO A 2 -24.71 -10.33 -9.27
N GLU A 3 -25.49 -10.59 -8.22
CA GLU A 3 -25.54 -9.66 -7.09
C GLU A 3 -24.18 -9.59 -6.36
N PRO A 4 -23.74 -8.39 -5.93
CA PRO A 4 -22.57 -8.27 -5.08
C PRO A 4 -22.68 -9.12 -3.82
N SER A 5 -21.62 -9.85 -3.49
CA SER A 5 -21.59 -10.81 -2.39
C SER A 5 -20.41 -10.57 -1.45
N ILE A 6 -20.62 -10.94 -0.19
CA ILE A 6 -19.61 -10.92 0.86
C ILE A 6 -19.56 -12.30 1.50
N SER A 7 -18.38 -12.83 1.72
CA SER A 7 -18.19 -14.02 2.55
C SER A 7 -17.09 -13.79 3.59
N VAL A 8 -17.29 -14.32 4.79
CA VAL A 8 -16.30 -14.35 5.87
C VAL A 8 -16.07 -15.81 6.23
N THR A 9 -14.87 -16.31 5.99
CA THR A 9 -14.51 -17.72 6.17
C THR A 9 -13.39 -17.83 7.21
N PRO A 10 -13.63 -18.46 8.37
CA PRO A 10 -12.57 -18.77 9.32
C PRO A 10 -11.56 -19.76 8.70
N ILE A 11 -10.28 -19.59 8.99
CA ILE A 11 -9.25 -20.54 8.61
C ILE A 11 -9.05 -21.53 9.76
N PRO A 12 -9.21 -22.84 9.52
CA PRO A 12 -9.16 -23.85 10.57
C PRO A 12 -7.86 -23.78 11.40
N ASN A 13 -7.98 -23.99 12.71
CA ASN A 13 -6.89 -23.99 13.69
C ASN A 13 -6.10 -22.67 13.83
N THR A 14 -6.69 -21.55 13.40
CA THR A 14 -6.13 -20.20 13.55
C THR A 14 -7.23 -19.20 13.94
N GLU A 15 -6.86 -17.98 14.33
CA GLU A 15 -7.80 -16.85 14.48
C GLU A 15 -8.00 -16.09 13.15
N LEU A 16 -7.33 -16.57 12.08
CA LEU A 16 -7.37 -15.94 10.78
C LEU A 16 -8.75 -16.07 10.14
N LYS A 17 -9.24 -14.96 9.60
CA LYS A 17 -10.48 -14.90 8.81
C LYS A 17 -10.17 -14.37 7.42
N LYS A 18 -10.65 -15.08 6.41
CA LYS A 18 -10.65 -14.62 5.03
C LYS A 18 -11.97 -13.92 4.71
N ILE A 19 -11.92 -12.68 4.29
CA ILE A 19 -13.06 -11.89 3.83
C ILE A 19 -12.98 -11.76 2.33
N THR A 20 -14.04 -12.12 1.61
CA THR A 20 -14.10 -11.96 0.15
C THR A 20 -15.24 -11.03 -0.20
N LEU A 21 -14.91 -9.92 -0.85
CA LEU A 21 -15.85 -8.98 -1.45
C LEU A 21 -15.85 -9.24 -2.96
N LYS A 22 -17.02 -9.46 -3.55
CA LYS A 22 -17.13 -9.74 -4.98
C LYS A 22 -18.31 -9.00 -5.60
N ASN A 23 -18.05 -8.32 -6.72
CA ASN A 23 -19.05 -7.77 -7.61
C ASN A 23 -18.78 -8.23 -9.06
N ASP A 24 -19.40 -7.59 -10.05
CA ASP A 24 -19.26 -7.95 -11.48
C ASP A 24 -17.87 -7.62 -12.05
N GLU A 25 -17.16 -6.67 -11.45
CA GLU A 25 -15.90 -6.11 -11.96
C GLU A 25 -14.68 -6.69 -11.25
N LEU A 26 -14.76 -6.85 -9.92
CA LEU A 26 -13.63 -7.20 -9.08
C LEU A 26 -13.98 -8.27 -8.05
N THR A 27 -12.97 -9.05 -7.67
CA THR A 27 -13.01 -9.83 -6.43
C THR A 27 -11.84 -9.41 -5.56
N VAL A 28 -12.11 -9.05 -4.31
CA VAL A 28 -11.11 -8.60 -3.34
C VAL A 28 -11.09 -9.58 -2.16
N VAL A 29 -9.92 -10.08 -1.83
CA VAL A 29 -9.69 -10.95 -0.68
C VAL A 29 -8.90 -10.20 0.37
N LEU A 30 -9.44 -10.15 1.58
CA LEU A 30 -8.83 -9.49 2.73
C LEU A 30 -8.66 -10.49 3.88
N LEU A 31 -7.73 -10.19 4.78
CA LEU A 31 -7.49 -10.98 5.99
C LEU A 31 -7.58 -10.08 7.22
N ASN A 32 -8.06 -10.65 8.33
CA ASN A 32 -8.15 -9.91 9.58
C ASN A 32 -6.79 -9.78 10.30
N TYR A 33 -5.75 -10.46 9.87
CA TYR A 33 -4.40 -10.29 10.37
C TYR A 33 -3.70 -9.18 9.59
N GLY A 34 -3.38 -8.08 10.26
CA GLY A 34 -2.85 -6.86 9.66
C GLY A 34 -3.89 -6.07 8.83
N ALA A 35 -5.21 -6.29 8.99
CA ALA A 35 -6.24 -5.72 8.11
C ALA A 35 -5.81 -5.75 6.64
N ARG A 36 -5.31 -6.91 6.20
CA ARG A 36 -4.49 -7.14 5.02
C ARG A 36 -5.31 -7.16 3.74
N LEU A 37 -4.87 -6.41 2.74
CA LEU A 37 -5.33 -6.51 1.36
C LEU A 37 -4.53 -7.63 0.67
N HIS A 38 -5.08 -8.86 0.68
CA HIS A 38 -4.35 -10.06 0.29
C HIS A 38 -4.36 -10.29 -1.22
N GLN A 39 -5.52 -10.18 -1.88
CA GLN A 39 -5.64 -10.36 -3.33
C GLN A 39 -6.67 -9.39 -3.92
N ILE A 40 -6.42 -8.96 -5.15
CA ILE A 40 -7.40 -8.28 -5.99
C ILE A 40 -7.42 -9.01 -7.34
N PHE A 41 -8.56 -9.60 -7.69
CA PHE A 41 -8.76 -10.15 -9.01
C PHE A 41 -9.42 -9.10 -9.90
N ALA A 42 -8.67 -8.64 -10.91
CA ALA A 42 -9.10 -7.65 -11.88
C ALA A 42 -9.13 -8.26 -13.29
N PRO A 43 -10.08 -7.86 -14.17
CA PRO A 43 -10.16 -8.38 -15.53
C PRO A 43 -8.98 -7.91 -16.38
N ASP A 44 -8.54 -8.78 -17.30
CA ASP A 44 -7.67 -8.38 -18.41
C ASP A 44 -8.51 -7.89 -19.61
N ASN A 45 -7.84 -7.54 -20.73
CA ASN A 45 -8.48 -7.11 -21.98
C ASN A 45 -9.31 -8.21 -22.68
N LYS A 46 -9.32 -9.44 -22.13
CA LYS A 46 -10.15 -10.58 -22.59
C LYS A 46 -11.23 -10.94 -21.58
N GLY A 47 -11.29 -10.25 -20.42
CA GLY A 47 -12.24 -10.48 -19.35
C GLY A 47 -11.80 -11.56 -18.34
N ASN A 48 -10.55 -12.06 -18.40
CA ASN A 48 -10.07 -13.02 -17.41
C ASN A 48 -9.76 -12.32 -16.09
N LEU A 49 -10.37 -12.77 -15.01
CA LEU A 49 -10.09 -12.28 -13.65
C LEU A 49 -8.85 -12.98 -13.09
N GLU A 50 -7.81 -12.18 -12.79
CA GLU A 50 -6.54 -12.67 -12.25
C GLU A 50 -6.04 -11.77 -11.13
N ASN A 51 -5.35 -12.36 -10.15
CA ASN A 51 -4.78 -11.62 -9.03
C ASN A 51 -3.67 -10.66 -9.50
N VAL A 52 -3.77 -9.39 -9.09
CA VAL A 52 -2.83 -8.31 -9.44
C VAL A 52 -1.97 -7.86 -8.27
N LEU A 53 -2.00 -8.60 -7.16
CA LEU A 53 -1.13 -8.38 -6.01
C LEU A 53 -0.16 -9.55 -5.83
N LEU A 54 1.00 -9.26 -5.27
CA LEU A 54 1.85 -10.31 -4.70
C LEU A 54 1.19 -10.80 -3.41
N SER A 55 0.96 -12.09 -3.29
CA SER A 55 0.35 -12.71 -2.13
C SER A 55 0.91 -14.11 -1.90
N TYR A 56 1.04 -14.51 -0.64
CA TYR A 56 1.39 -15.87 -0.28
C TYR A 56 0.36 -16.87 -0.81
N ASP A 57 0.84 -18.03 -1.27
CA ASP A 57 -0.03 -19.10 -1.75
C ASP A 57 -0.80 -19.75 -0.60
N GLU A 58 -0.11 -19.96 0.54
CA GLU A 58 -0.73 -20.47 1.76
C GLU A 58 -1.09 -19.32 2.70
N LEU A 59 -2.36 -19.26 3.12
CA LEU A 59 -2.84 -18.16 3.99
C LEU A 59 -2.15 -18.10 5.35
N SER A 60 -1.65 -19.24 5.85
CA SER A 60 -0.92 -19.30 7.12
C SER A 60 0.43 -18.58 7.08
N ASP A 61 1.02 -18.43 5.89
CA ASP A 61 2.35 -17.83 5.74
C ASP A 61 2.35 -16.33 6.07
N VAL A 62 1.16 -15.68 6.01
CA VAL A 62 1.02 -14.29 6.45
C VAL A 62 1.32 -14.10 7.95
N LEU A 63 1.24 -15.16 8.76
CA LEU A 63 1.51 -15.11 10.21
C LEU A 63 3.01 -15.01 10.52
N THR A 64 3.86 -15.35 9.57
CA THR A 64 5.33 -15.26 9.65
C THR A 64 5.91 -14.27 8.65
N ASP A 65 5.04 -13.46 8.00
CA ASP A 65 5.43 -12.49 6.99
C ASP A 65 6.20 -11.31 7.60
N GLU A 66 7.43 -11.12 7.16
CA GLU A 66 8.28 -9.96 7.49
C GLU A 66 8.39 -8.97 6.31
N SER A 67 7.70 -9.24 5.19
CA SER A 67 7.74 -8.44 3.97
C SER A 67 6.52 -7.54 3.78
N PHE A 68 5.58 -7.60 4.72
CA PHE A 68 4.37 -6.77 4.78
C PHE A 68 3.43 -6.88 3.57
N PHE A 69 3.47 -7.95 2.77
CA PHE A 69 2.63 -8.10 1.57
C PHE A 69 1.15 -7.81 1.86
N GLY A 70 0.67 -6.64 1.41
CA GLY A 70 -0.70 -6.16 1.57
C GLY A 70 -1.13 -5.80 2.99
N ALA A 71 -0.24 -5.88 4.00
CA ALA A 71 -0.57 -5.54 5.37
C ALA A 71 -0.84 -4.04 5.54
N THR A 72 -1.69 -3.69 6.51
CA THR A 72 -1.78 -2.33 7.03
C THR A 72 -0.61 -2.10 7.97
N VAL A 73 0.30 -1.25 7.56
CA VAL A 73 1.46 -0.82 8.34
C VAL A 73 1.07 0.35 9.24
N GLY A 74 1.36 0.25 10.50
CA GLY A 74 1.02 1.26 11.51
C GLY A 74 1.47 0.88 12.93
N PRO A 75 1.36 1.82 13.88
CA PRO A 75 0.77 3.17 13.82
C PRO A 75 1.45 4.13 12.85
N VAL A 76 2.79 4.00 12.61
CA VAL A 76 3.55 4.84 11.71
C VAL A 76 4.26 3.99 10.67
N ALA A 77 3.99 4.27 9.40
CA ALA A 77 4.68 3.68 8.26
C ALA A 77 5.99 4.41 8.00
N GLY A 78 6.96 3.68 7.44
CA GLY A 78 8.30 4.18 7.19
C GLY A 78 9.15 4.22 8.46
N ARG A 79 10.36 4.78 8.32
CA ARG A 79 11.35 4.85 9.40
C ARG A 79 11.13 6.06 10.30
N ILE A 80 11.51 5.92 11.58
CA ILE A 80 11.66 7.01 12.54
C ILE A 80 13.11 6.98 13.02
N ARG A 81 13.82 8.09 12.79
CA ARG A 81 15.25 8.27 13.11
C ARG A 81 15.54 8.00 14.57
N ASN A 82 16.59 7.22 14.84
CA ASN A 82 17.06 6.83 16.18
C ASN A 82 15.98 6.17 17.05
N ALA A 83 14.86 5.73 16.47
CA ALA A 83 13.71 5.18 17.17
C ALA A 83 13.20 6.12 18.30
N THR A 84 13.18 7.44 18.05
CA THR A 84 12.79 8.44 19.05
C THR A 84 11.71 9.39 18.50
N TRP A 85 10.81 9.81 19.38
CA TRP A 85 9.86 10.89 19.13
C TRP A 85 9.70 11.71 20.42
N GLY A 86 10.17 12.94 20.41
CA GLY A 86 10.23 13.76 21.61
C GLY A 86 11.00 13.05 22.74
N ASN A 87 10.31 12.76 23.86
CA ASN A 87 10.88 11.99 24.98
C ASN A 87 10.52 10.49 24.92
N HIS A 88 9.85 10.02 23.87
CA HIS A 88 9.46 8.63 23.72
C HIS A 88 10.57 7.85 23.03
N GLN A 89 10.86 6.66 23.54
CA GLN A 89 11.77 5.69 22.93
C GLN A 89 10.92 4.56 22.33
N LEU A 90 11.09 4.33 21.03
CA LEU A 90 10.46 3.24 20.30
C LEU A 90 11.44 2.05 20.17
N GLU A 91 10.92 0.90 19.76
CA GLU A 91 11.73 -0.26 19.42
C GLU A 91 12.71 0.07 18.27
N LYS A 92 13.94 -0.43 18.36
CA LYS A 92 14.91 -0.42 17.26
C LYS A 92 14.84 -1.71 16.47
N ASN A 93 13.97 -1.75 15.47
CA ASN A 93 13.76 -2.92 14.62
C ASN A 93 14.31 -2.77 13.19
N ALA A 94 14.98 -1.64 12.90
CA ALA A 94 15.67 -1.37 11.63
C ALA A 94 17.03 -0.72 11.90
N GLY A 95 18.01 -1.50 12.32
CA GLY A 95 19.31 -0.99 12.77
C GLY A 95 19.16 -0.10 14.01
N ASN A 96 19.54 1.20 13.86
CA ASN A 96 19.36 2.18 14.94
C ASN A 96 17.98 2.86 14.91
N HIS A 97 17.16 2.56 13.92
CA HIS A 97 15.89 3.22 13.66
C HIS A 97 14.70 2.33 14.01
N HIS A 98 13.54 2.96 14.09
CA HIS A 98 12.27 2.26 14.16
C HIS A 98 11.64 2.23 12.75
N ILE A 99 10.93 1.16 12.40
CA ILE A 99 10.21 1.04 11.14
C ILE A 99 8.87 0.34 11.31
N HIS A 100 7.86 0.79 10.58
CA HIS A 100 6.58 0.11 10.36
C HIS A 100 5.81 -0.26 11.62
N GLY A 101 5.96 0.50 12.71
CA GLY A 101 5.25 0.24 13.98
C GLY A 101 5.91 -0.77 14.90
N GLY A 102 7.08 -1.33 14.52
CA GLY A 102 7.82 -2.30 15.33
C GLY A 102 7.26 -3.72 15.25
N THR A 103 7.81 -4.61 16.07
CA THR A 103 7.41 -6.04 16.12
C THR A 103 5.98 -6.23 16.65
N ASN A 104 5.45 -5.26 17.40
CA ASN A 104 4.05 -5.22 17.84
C ASN A 104 3.19 -4.31 16.96
N GLY A 105 3.64 -3.95 15.76
CA GLY A 105 2.91 -3.09 14.84
C GLY A 105 1.59 -3.70 14.34
N TRP A 106 0.79 -2.87 13.72
CA TRP A 106 -0.57 -3.21 13.26
C TRP A 106 -0.59 -4.33 12.21
N SER A 107 0.49 -4.52 11.49
CA SER A 107 0.66 -5.59 10.50
C SER A 107 0.61 -7.00 11.10
N PHE A 108 0.93 -7.12 12.40
CA PHE A 108 1.05 -8.37 13.15
C PHE A 108 -0.08 -8.57 14.17
N GLN A 109 -1.19 -7.85 14.02
CA GLN A 109 -2.33 -7.92 14.93
C GLN A 109 -3.55 -8.50 14.24
N TYR A 110 -4.38 -9.22 15.03
CA TYR A 110 -5.72 -9.60 14.59
C TYR A 110 -6.68 -8.43 14.82
N TRP A 111 -7.39 -8.07 13.77
CA TRP A 111 -8.39 -7.01 13.78
C TRP A 111 -9.79 -7.60 13.90
N ASP A 112 -10.66 -6.95 14.63
CA ASP A 112 -12.09 -7.27 14.61
C ASP A 112 -12.69 -6.90 13.26
N VAL A 113 -13.73 -7.64 12.84
CA VAL A 113 -14.28 -7.57 11.49
C VAL A 113 -15.77 -7.36 11.53
N GLU A 114 -16.25 -6.34 10.83
CA GLU A 114 -17.65 -6.11 10.52
C GLU A 114 -17.83 -5.92 9.01
N VAL A 115 -18.81 -6.57 8.40
CA VAL A 115 -19.10 -6.44 6.97
C VAL A 115 -20.40 -5.68 6.73
N PHE A 116 -20.47 -4.94 5.62
CA PHE A 116 -21.67 -4.18 5.26
C PHE A 116 -22.02 -4.29 3.79
N LYS A 117 -23.31 -4.16 3.49
CA LYS A 117 -23.85 -4.10 2.13
C LYS A 117 -24.78 -2.90 2.01
N ASN A 118 -24.49 -2.02 1.06
CA ASN A 118 -25.29 -0.86 0.68
C ASN A 118 -25.83 -1.05 -0.75
N PRO A 119 -26.78 -0.25 -1.23
CA PRO A 119 -27.35 -0.40 -2.58
C PRO A 119 -26.32 -0.34 -3.72
N GLN A 120 -25.18 0.36 -3.53
CA GLN A 120 -24.18 0.57 -4.55
C GLN A 120 -22.79 0.03 -4.20
N SER A 121 -22.60 -0.49 -2.97
CA SER A 121 -21.29 -0.94 -2.49
C SER A 121 -21.42 -2.06 -1.48
N ILE A 122 -20.36 -2.84 -1.40
CA ILE A 122 -20.12 -3.81 -0.33
C ILE A 122 -18.80 -3.50 0.33
N GLY A 123 -18.63 -3.90 1.59
CA GLY A 123 -17.37 -3.61 2.26
C GLY A 123 -17.18 -4.34 3.58
N VAL A 124 -16.02 -4.08 4.16
CA VAL A 124 -15.60 -4.56 5.48
C VAL A 124 -14.97 -3.42 6.26
N VAL A 125 -15.23 -3.41 7.54
CA VAL A 125 -14.56 -2.53 8.51
C VAL A 125 -13.73 -3.42 9.44
N PHE A 126 -12.46 -3.10 9.54
CA PHE A 126 -11.54 -3.67 10.51
C PHE A 126 -11.37 -2.69 11.67
N TYR A 127 -11.43 -3.20 12.90
CA TYR A 127 -11.28 -2.41 14.13
C TYR A 127 -10.10 -2.91 14.93
N LEU A 128 -9.30 -1.98 15.46
CA LEU A 128 -8.20 -2.25 16.36
C LEU A 128 -8.17 -1.21 17.47
N GLN A 129 -8.03 -1.67 18.71
CA GLN A 129 -7.63 -0.84 19.85
C GLN A 129 -6.17 -1.17 20.19
N ASP A 130 -5.26 -0.34 19.75
CA ASP A 130 -3.84 -0.51 19.99
C ASP A 130 -3.49 -0.05 21.41
N THR A 131 -3.17 -1.03 22.26
CA THR A 131 -2.72 -0.85 23.64
C THR A 131 -1.38 -1.56 23.88
N PHE A 132 -0.73 -2.03 22.84
CA PHE A 132 0.39 -2.97 22.87
C PHE A 132 1.63 -2.49 22.09
N SER A 133 1.48 -1.51 21.19
CA SER A 133 2.63 -0.88 20.52
C SER A 133 3.36 0.09 21.46
N ASP A 134 4.58 0.47 21.10
CA ASP A 134 5.39 1.42 21.86
C ASP A 134 4.89 2.87 21.81
N TYR A 135 3.81 3.11 21.07
CA TYR A 135 3.26 4.45 20.90
C TYR A 135 2.30 4.80 22.04
N PRO A 136 2.30 6.06 22.53
CA PRO A 136 1.33 6.49 23.51
C PRO A 136 -0.09 6.21 23.03
N GLY A 137 -0.90 5.57 23.88
CA GLY A 137 -2.23 5.09 23.51
C GLY A 137 -3.22 5.11 24.68
N PRO A 138 -4.39 4.45 24.50
CA PRO A 138 -4.72 3.60 23.36
C PRO A 138 -4.93 4.38 22.05
N ILE A 139 -4.52 3.77 20.91
CA ILE A 139 -4.89 4.30 19.60
C ILE A 139 -6.04 3.44 19.06
N THR A 140 -7.17 4.07 18.77
CA THR A 140 -8.27 3.40 18.08
C THR A 140 -8.11 3.59 16.58
N ALA A 141 -8.08 2.49 15.83
CA ALA A 141 -7.97 2.50 14.38
C ALA A 141 -9.13 1.74 13.74
N THR A 142 -9.67 2.29 12.65
CA THR A 142 -10.58 1.58 11.75
C THR A 142 -10.07 1.67 10.33
N ILE A 143 -10.04 0.52 9.65
CA ILE A 143 -9.72 0.44 8.23
C ILE A 143 -10.96 -0.08 7.51
N THR A 144 -11.55 0.75 6.68
CA THR A 144 -12.70 0.35 5.85
C THR A 144 -12.23 0.10 4.44
N TYR A 145 -12.53 -1.08 3.91
CA TYR A 145 -12.44 -1.36 2.48
C TYR A 145 -13.85 -1.41 1.89
N GLN A 146 -14.10 -0.54 0.92
CA GLN A 146 -15.39 -0.42 0.23
C GLN A 146 -15.21 -0.68 -1.26
N LEU A 147 -15.88 -1.71 -1.76
CA LEU A 147 -15.88 -2.08 -3.17
C LEU A 147 -17.12 -1.49 -3.87
N THR A 148 -16.86 -0.68 -4.91
CA THR A 148 -17.90 -0.03 -5.73
C THR A 148 -17.48 -0.11 -7.20
N ALA A 149 -18.26 -0.80 -8.04
CA ALA A 149 -17.90 -1.05 -9.44
C ALA A 149 -16.43 -1.53 -9.57
N ASN A 150 -15.62 -0.86 -10.39
CA ASN A 150 -14.21 -1.17 -10.61
C ASN A 150 -13.25 -0.49 -9.62
N SER A 151 -13.74 -0.03 -8.48
CA SER A 151 -12.97 0.74 -7.52
C SER A 151 -13.03 0.14 -6.12
N LEU A 152 -11.87 0.01 -5.48
CA LEU A 152 -11.72 -0.30 -4.06
C LEU A 152 -11.26 0.96 -3.34
N GLU A 153 -12.05 1.46 -2.40
CA GLU A 153 -11.66 2.56 -1.52
C GLU A 153 -11.21 2.01 -0.16
N MET A 154 -10.05 2.46 0.30
CA MET A 154 -9.55 2.27 1.66
C MET A 154 -9.72 3.58 2.43
N ILE A 155 -10.43 3.53 3.55
CA ILE A 155 -10.63 4.66 4.44
C ILE A 155 -10.02 4.30 5.78
N THR A 156 -9.02 5.07 6.20
CA THR A 156 -8.38 4.90 7.50
C THR A 156 -8.82 6.00 8.44
N LYS A 157 -9.31 5.63 9.63
CA LYS A 157 -9.65 6.56 10.71
C LYS A 157 -8.88 6.19 11.96
N THR A 158 -8.29 7.20 12.59
CA THR A 158 -7.53 7.02 13.82
C THR A 158 -7.83 8.12 14.82
N ASN A 159 -7.91 7.75 16.09
CA ASN A 159 -8.05 8.68 17.21
C ASN A 159 -7.34 8.12 18.45
N SER A 160 -7.03 9.02 19.40
CA SER A 160 -6.44 8.64 20.69
C SER A 160 -6.90 9.63 21.78
N PRO A 161 -7.11 9.17 23.03
CA PRO A 161 -7.37 10.06 24.16
C PRO A 161 -6.13 10.78 24.69
N VAL A 162 -4.94 10.42 24.22
CA VAL A 162 -3.67 11.05 24.55
C VAL A 162 -2.96 11.51 23.29
N GLU A 163 -2.04 12.46 23.42
CA GLU A 163 -1.19 12.86 22.29
C GLU A 163 -0.30 11.70 21.85
N THR A 164 -0.29 11.43 20.56
CA THR A 164 0.53 10.40 19.92
C THR A 164 0.83 10.78 18.47
N ILE A 165 1.43 9.88 17.71
CA ILE A 165 1.68 10.03 16.27
C ILE A 165 1.02 8.90 15.49
N CYS A 166 0.53 9.20 14.28
CA CYS A 166 -0.10 8.20 13.45
C CYS A 166 0.02 8.54 11.97
N ASN A 167 0.54 7.59 11.18
CA ASN A 167 0.75 7.68 9.73
C ASN A 167 0.67 6.29 9.10
N PRO A 168 -0.48 5.61 9.13
CA PRO A 168 -0.61 4.27 8.58
C PRO A 168 -0.74 4.28 7.06
N THR A 169 -0.31 3.17 6.44
CA THR A 169 -0.50 2.88 5.02
C THR A 169 -0.84 1.42 4.79
N ASN A 170 -1.23 1.05 3.56
CA ASN A 170 -1.28 -0.33 3.11
C ASN A 170 -0.05 -0.63 2.24
N HIS A 171 0.63 -1.74 2.50
CA HIS A 171 1.87 -2.15 1.84
C HIS A 171 1.62 -3.20 0.74
N ALA A 172 0.67 -2.91 -0.16
CA ALA A 172 0.34 -3.81 -1.25
C ALA A 172 1.35 -3.70 -2.39
N TYR A 173 1.86 -4.85 -2.84
CA TYR A 173 2.76 -4.98 -3.99
C TYR A 173 1.96 -5.35 -5.23
N PHE A 174 2.00 -4.51 -6.25
CA PHE A 174 1.25 -4.68 -7.49
C PHE A 174 2.07 -5.34 -8.58
N ASN A 175 1.42 -6.27 -9.31
CA ASN A 175 1.88 -6.83 -10.56
C ASN A 175 0.67 -7.06 -11.48
N LEU A 176 0.47 -6.16 -12.43
CA LEU A 176 -0.72 -6.13 -13.30
C LEU A 176 -0.68 -7.18 -14.43
N SER A 177 0.39 -7.98 -14.55
CA SER A 177 0.43 -9.08 -15.52
C SER A 177 -0.61 -10.17 -15.23
N GLY A 178 -1.14 -10.19 -14.01
CA GLY A 178 -2.10 -11.18 -13.51
C GLY A 178 -1.42 -12.47 -13.06
N ASN A 179 -1.70 -12.89 -11.80
CA ASN A 179 -1.08 -14.06 -11.15
C ASN A 179 0.46 -14.06 -11.22
N GLY A 180 1.09 -12.87 -11.28
CA GLY A 180 2.54 -12.75 -11.38
C GLY A 180 3.15 -13.44 -12.59
N LYS A 181 2.47 -13.45 -13.74
CA LYS A 181 2.94 -14.16 -14.95
C LYS A 181 4.28 -13.66 -15.47
N ARG A 182 4.53 -12.36 -15.36
CA ARG A 182 5.73 -11.64 -15.81
C ARG A 182 6.20 -10.71 -14.70
N ASP A 183 7.47 -10.37 -14.78
CA ASP A 183 8.06 -9.34 -13.94
C ASP A 183 7.53 -7.95 -14.30
N ILE A 184 7.79 -6.97 -13.43
CA ILE A 184 7.21 -5.63 -13.60
C ILE A 184 7.94 -4.75 -14.62
N ASP A 185 9.02 -5.21 -15.23
CA ASP A 185 9.88 -4.44 -16.13
C ASP A 185 9.10 -3.72 -17.25
N THR A 186 8.09 -4.38 -17.81
CA THR A 186 7.25 -3.84 -18.89
C THR A 186 6.04 -3.04 -18.40
N HIS A 187 5.83 -2.92 -17.08
CA HIS A 187 4.78 -2.06 -16.56
C HIS A 187 5.16 -0.60 -16.76
N GLU A 188 4.20 0.23 -17.15
CA GLU A 188 4.38 1.68 -17.29
C GLU A 188 3.85 2.39 -16.05
N LEU A 189 4.70 3.21 -15.44
CA LEU A 189 4.40 3.99 -14.24
C LEU A 189 4.40 5.49 -14.56
N ALA A 190 3.39 6.20 -14.08
CA ALA A 190 3.35 7.65 -14.03
C ALA A 190 2.88 8.13 -12.66
N VAL A 191 3.59 9.12 -12.09
CA VAL A 191 3.28 9.70 -10.77
C VAL A 191 3.18 11.22 -10.89
N GLN A 192 2.07 11.80 -10.43
CA GLN A 192 1.86 13.24 -10.39
C GLN A 192 2.56 13.85 -9.17
N ALA A 193 3.89 13.74 -9.15
CA ALA A 193 4.74 14.28 -8.11
C ALA A 193 5.37 15.62 -8.52
N GLU A 194 5.57 16.51 -7.55
CA GLU A 194 6.31 17.77 -7.72
C GLU A 194 7.80 17.55 -7.57
N SER A 195 8.18 16.68 -6.63
CA SER A 195 9.56 16.40 -6.23
C SER A 195 9.65 15.01 -5.61
N LEU A 196 10.87 14.56 -5.36
CA LEU A 196 11.20 13.45 -4.46
C LEU A 196 11.90 14.02 -3.22
N LEU A 197 11.66 13.40 -2.05
CA LEU A 197 12.49 13.68 -0.87
C LEU A 197 13.89 13.09 -1.08
N VAL A 198 14.91 13.86 -0.70
CA VAL A 198 16.27 13.34 -0.62
C VAL A 198 16.38 12.45 0.60
N LEU A 199 16.84 11.23 0.41
CA LEU A 199 17.08 10.26 1.47
C LEU A 199 18.57 10.13 1.74
N ASP A 200 18.93 9.92 3.01
CA ASP A 200 20.29 9.57 3.41
C ASP A 200 20.59 8.08 3.18
N GLU A 201 21.79 7.62 3.58
CA GLU A 201 22.23 6.23 3.42
C GLU A 201 21.36 5.23 4.18
N ASP A 202 20.68 5.66 5.25
CA ASP A 202 19.75 4.85 6.05
C ASP A 202 18.30 4.92 5.52
N LYS A 203 18.09 5.52 4.33
CA LYS A 203 16.76 5.72 3.72
C LYS A 203 15.84 6.61 4.56
N LEU A 204 16.39 7.58 5.27
CA LEU A 204 15.64 8.57 6.04
C LEU A 204 15.64 9.92 5.30
N PRO A 205 14.52 10.65 5.26
CA PRO A 205 14.47 11.96 4.64
C PRO A 205 15.44 12.95 5.31
N THR A 206 16.14 13.75 4.48
CA THR A 206 17.04 14.82 4.94
C THR A 206 16.31 16.15 5.15
N GLY A 207 15.06 16.27 4.67
CA GLY A 207 14.33 17.52 4.57
C GLY A 207 14.46 18.21 3.21
N GLU A 208 15.47 17.86 2.44
CA GLU A 208 15.68 18.39 1.08
C GLU A 208 14.79 17.68 0.06
N GLN A 209 14.53 18.35 -1.08
CA GLN A 209 13.73 17.82 -2.17
C GLN A 209 14.44 18.05 -3.51
N ILE A 210 14.38 17.05 -4.38
CA ILE A 210 14.80 17.18 -5.78
C ILE A 210 13.55 17.42 -6.61
N THR A 211 13.52 18.53 -7.35
CA THR A 211 12.36 18.86 -8.18
C THR A 211 12.25 17.92 -9.39
N GLN A 212 11.04 17.77 -9.92
CA GLN A 212 10.81 16.92 -11.10
C GLN A 212 11.69 17.29 -12.31
N ALA A 213 12.11 18.58 -12.41
CA ALA A 213 12.96 19.04 -13.51
C ALA A 213 14.39 18.55 -13.41
N ASP A 214 14.86 18.25 -12.20
CA ASP A 214 16.24 17.85 -11.90
C ASP A 214 16.39 16.33 -11.78
N LEU A 215 15.28 15.58 -11.86
CA LEU A 215 15.30 14.11 -11.84
C LEU A 215 15.77 13.55 -13.20
N PRO A 216 16.44 12.39 -13.21
CA PRO A 216 16.86 11.73 -14.45
C PRO A 216 15.68 11.26 -15.31
N ILE A 217 14.51 11.07 -14.68
CA ILE A 217 13.26 10.65 -15.33
C ILE A 217 12.12 11.59 -14.95
N ASN A 218 11.29 11.96 -15.93
CA ASN A 218 10.07 12.73 -15.69
C ASN A 218 8.89 11.80 -15.33
N PHE A 219 8.71 11.51 -14.05
CA PHE A 219 7.64 10.63 -13.56
C PHE A 219 6.21 11.10 -13.87
N LYS A 220 5.99 12.36 -14.28
CA LYS A 220 4.66 12.83 -14.74
C LYS A 220 4.24 12.22 -16.07
N LYS A 221 5.17 11.61 -16.79
CA LYS A 221 4.93 10.85 -18.03
C LYS A 221 5.06 9.36 -17.76
N PRO A 222 4.34 8.50 -18.49
CA PRO A 222 4.54 7.07 -18.39
C PRO A 222 5.96 6.67 -18.83
N HIS A 223 6.62 5.88 -18.01
CA HIS A 223 7.89 5.19 -18.31
C HIS A 223 7.76 3.74 -17.89
N THR A 224 8.40 2.84 -18.63
CA THR A 224 8.49 1.44 -18.20
C THR A 224 9.33 1.35 -16.93
N ILE A 225 9.04 0.34 -16.10
CA ILE A 225 9.87 0.08 -14.92
C ILE A 225 11.31 -0.20 -15.34
N GLU A 226 11.56 -0.89 -16.47
CA GLU A 226 12.90 -1.08 -17.03
C GLU A 226 13.61 0.26 -17.30
N GLU A 227 12.93 1.25 -17.93
CA GLU A 227 13.50 2.58 -18.14
C GLU A 227 13.81 3.29 -16.81
N ILE A 228 12.93 3.13 -15.81
CA ILE A 228 13.13 3.69 -14.48
C ILE A 228 14.34 3.04 -13.81
N LEU A 229 14.45 1.72 -13.83
CA LEU A 229 15.55 0.98 -13.21
C LEU A 229 16.90 1.23 -13.91
N ASN A 230 16.92 1.61 -15.19
CA ASN A 230 18.14 2.08 -15.84
C ASN A 230 18.68 3.39 -15.24
N ALA A 231 17.80 4.22 -14.68
CA ALA A 231 18.19 5.45 -13.97
C ALA A 231 18.32 5.23 -12.44
N TYR A 232 17.67 4.22 -11.90
CA TYR A 232 17.68 3.82 -10.49
C TYR A 232 18.07 2.33 -10.36
N PRO A 233 19.33 1.96 -10.62
CA PRO A 233 19.74 0.55 -10.75
C PRO A 233 19.62 -0.27 -9.45
N GLU A 234 19.56 0.37 -8.29
CA GLU A 234 19.34 -0.27 -7.00
C GLU A 234 17.83 -0.53 -6.72
N GLY A 235 16.95 -0.11 -7.64
CA GLY A 235 15.51 -0.14 -7.47
C GLY A 235 14.96 1.16 -6.88
N LEU A 236 13.63 1.23 -6.81
CA LEU A 236 12.93 2.30 -6.11
C LEU A 236 12.79 1.97 -4.62
N ASP A 237 13.06 2.92 -3.78
CA ASP A 237 12.70 3.03 -2.36
C ASP A 237 12.60 4.52 -2.04
N ASP A 238 11.70 5.22 -2.75
CA ASP A 238 11.68 6.67 -2.87
C ASP A 238 10.35 7.26 -2.43
N VAL A 239 10.41 8.47 -1.89
CA VAL A 239 9.26 9.23 -1.39
C VAL A 239 8.87 10.32 -2.38
N PHE A 240 7.76 10.12 -3.07
CA PHE A 240 7.22 11.06 -4.06
C PHE A 240 6.30 12.07 -3.40
N VAL A 241 6.62 13.35 -3.48
CA VAL A 241 5.81 14.46 -3.00
C VAL A 241 4.72 14.76 -4.03
N LEU A 242 3.46 14.50 -3.67
CA LEU A 242 2.34 14.54 -4.60
C LEU A 242 1.85 15.96 -4.89
N THR A 243 1.53 16.22 -6.15
CA THR A 243 0.92 17.48 -6.59
C THR A 243 -0.56 17.53 -6.17
N THR A 244 -0.88 18.36 -5.17
CA THR A 244 -2.27 18.59 -4.71
C THR A 244 -3.11 17.32 -4.59
N PRO A 245 -2.78 16.42 -3.63
CA PRO A 245 -3.52 15.19 -3.41
C PRO A 245 -4.97 15.49 -3.00
N LYS A 246 -5.92 14.74 -3.57
CA LYS A 246 -7.37 14.83 -3.27
C LYS A 246 -8.02 13.48 -3.53
N ARG A 247 -9.06 13.16 -2.76
CA ARG A 247 -9.85 11.93 -2.93
C ARG A 247 -10.29 11.65 -4.37
N SER A 248 -10.59 12.67 -5.15
CA SER A 248 -11.09 12.55 -6.52
C SER A 248 -10.03 12.71 -7.62
N LYS A 249 -8.78 12.99 -7.26
CA LYS A 249 -7.71 13.27 -8.23
C LYS A 249 -6.73 12.11 -8.29
N LYS A 250 -6.61 11.49 -9.46
CA LYS A 250 -5.59 10.46 -9.73
C LYS A 250 -4.20 11.06 -9.60
N VAL A 251 -3.37 10.45 -8.76
CA VAL A 251 -1.99 10.88 -8.50
C VAL A 251 -0.97 9.89 -9.04
N LEU A 252 -1.38 8.64 -9.29
CA LEU A 252 -0.54 7.60 -9.84
C LEU A 252 -1.32 6.75 -10.83
N CYS A 253 -0.63 6.31 -11.87
CA CYS A 253 -1.11 5.34 -12.84
C CYS A 253 -0.04 4.30 -13.08
N LEU A 254 -0.41 3.02 -12.93
CA LEU A 254 0.40 1.87 -13.30
C LEU A 254 -0.37 1.08 -14.36
N SER A 255 0.27 0.67 -15.44
CA SER A 255 -0.39 -0.11 -16.50
C SER A 255 0.51 -1.21 -17.04
N GLU A 256 -0.10 -2.26 -17.59
CA GLU A 256 0.59 -3.38 -18.23
C GLU A 256 -0.11 -3.69 -19.57
N LYS A 257 0.63 -3.50 -20.67
CA LYS A 257 0.07 -3.49 -22.04
C LYS A 257 -0.44 -4.86 -22.51
N GLN A 258 0.21 -5.96 -22.12
CA GLN A 258 -0.18 -7.29 -22.61
C GLN A 258 -1.51 -7.75 -22.00
N SER A 259 -1.71 -7.51 -20.71
CA SER A 259 -2.99 -7.76 -20.04
C SER A 259 -4.02 -6.68 -20.32
N GLY A 260 -3.56 -5.49 -20.70
CA GLY A 260 -4.39 -4.29 -20.85
C GLY A 260 -4.82 -3.69 -19.53
N ARG A 261 -4.39 -4.20 -18.38
CA ARG A 261 -4.78 -3.68 -17.05
C ARG A 261 -4.14 -2.33 -16.76
N GLN A 262 -4.93 -1.46 -16.18
CA GLN A 262 -4.48 -0.19 -15.65
C GLN A 262 -5.03 0.03 -14.26
N LEU A 263 -4.15 0.35 -13.31
CA LEU A 263 -4.45 0.82 -11.97
C LEU A 263 -4.25 2.33 -11.91
N SER A 264 -5.27 3.05 -11.42
CA SER A 264 -5.16 4.46 -11.06
C SER A 264 -5.37 4.62 -9.57
N ILE A 265 -4.52 5.41 -8.91
CA ILE A 265 -4.62 5.69 -7.47
C ILE A 265 -4.96 7.16 -7.26
N ALA A 266 -5.92 7.42 -6.37
CA ALA A 266 -6.21 8.73 -5.81
C ALA A 266 -6.07 8.64 -4.28
N THR A 267 -5.47 9.64 -3.64
CA THR A 267 -5.28 9.66 -2.19
C THR A 267 -5.39 11.06 -1.62
N THR A 268 -5.68 11.15 -0.32
CA THR A 268 -5.61 12.40 0.45
C THR A 268 -4.25 12.61 1.12
N ASN A 269 -3.39 11.59 1.13
CA ASN A 269 -2.05 11.68 1.68
C ASN A 269 -1.14 12.52 0.77
N ARG A 270 -0.14 13.19 1.35
CA ARG A 270 0.73 14.12 0.63
C ARG A 270 1.87 13.45 -0.12
N SER A 271 2.12 12.17 0.14
CA SER A 271 3.15 11.40 -0.56
C SER A 271 2.66 10.01 -0.95
N VAL A 272 3.44 9.41 -1.82
CA VAL A 272 3.45 7.96 -2.03
C VAL A 272 4.89 7.48 -1.95
N VAL A 273 5.12 6.44 -1.16
CA VAL A 273 6.38 5.69 -1.20
C VAL A 273 6.24 4.61 -2.26
N LEU A 274 7.24 4.48 -3.12
CA LEU A 274 7.35 3.42 -4.11
C LEU A 274 8.56 2.57 -3.80
N PHE A 275 8.33 1.27 -3.60
CA PHE A 275 9.39 0.30 -3.40
C PHE A 275 9.26 -0.80 -4.46
N SER A 276 10.31 -0.95 -5.29
CA SER A 276 10.41 -2.08 -6.23
C SER A 276 11.11 -3.26 -5.57
N THR A 277 10.68 -4.47 -5.88
CA THR A 277 11.33 -5.68 -5.35
C THR A 277 12.68 -5.98 -6.03
N THR A 278 13.36 -4.96 -6.55
CA THR A 278 14.67 -5.09 -7.19
C THR A 278 15.70 -5.61 -6.20
N GLY A 279 16.34 -6.74 -6.52
CA GLY A 279 17.29 -7.42 -5.63
C GLY A 279 16.65 -8.22 -4.49
N PHE A 280 15.32 -8.28 -4.40
CA PHE A 280 14.64 -9.06 -3.37
C PHE A 280 14.45 -10.51 -3.83
N GLU A 281 15.26 -11.41 -3.29
CA GLU A 281 15.21 -12.86 -3.53
C GLU A 281 14.90 -13.58 -2.21
N ALA A 282 13.98 -14.54 -2.24
CA ALA A 282 13.64 -15.35 -1.04
C ALA A 282 13.08 -16.72 -1.43
N ASP A 283 13.19 -17.69 -0.53
CA ASP A 283 12.77 -19.07 -0.76
C ASP A 283 11.26 -19.32 -0.57
N PHE A 284 10.49 -18.32 -0.13
CA PHE A 284 9.05 -18.47 0.01
C PHE A 284 8.31 -18.27 -1.33
N MET A 285 7.11 -18.85 -1.42
CA MET A 285 6.29 -18.85 -2.62
C MET A 285 5.30 -17.69 -2.63
N ILE A 286 5.27 -16.95 -3.74
CA ILE A 286 4.34 -15.85 -4.02
C ILE A 286 3.71 -16.11 -5.39
N ASN A 287 2.38 -16.23 -5.45
CA ASN A 287 1.64 -16.46 -6.69
C ASN A 287 2.20 -17.64 -7.52
N GLY A 288 2.54 -18.75 -6.86
CA GLY A 288 3.06 -19.97 -7.49
C GLY A 288 4.51 -19.92 -7.95
N LYS A 289 5.29 -18.90 -7.56
CA LYS A 289 6.72 -18.76 -7.88
C LYS A 289 7.52 -18.41 -6.64
N HIS A 290 8.81 -18.72 -6.62
CA HIS A 290 9.72 -18.17 -5.63
C HIS A 290 9.76 -16.63 -5.74
N MET A 291 9.84 -15.96 -4.58
CA MET A 291 10.05 -14.52 -4.55
C MET A 291 11.36 -14.17 -5.24
N HIS A 292 11.32 -13.22 -6.16
CA HIS A 292 12.49 -12.83 -6.97
C HIS A 292 12.46 -11.34 -7.34
N SER A 293 13.62 -10.87 -7.80
CA SER A 293 13.83 -9.48 -8.21
C SER A 293 12.82 -9.03 -9.27
N ASN A 294 12.40 -7.76 -9.21
CA ASN A 294 11.47 -7.11 -10.14
C ASN A 294 10.09 -7.78 -10.26
N TYR A 295 9.67 -8.51 -9.22
CA TYR A 295 8.41 -9.23 -9.24
C TYR A 295 7.19 -8.36 -8.91
N GLY A 296 7.36 -7.29 -8.13
CA GLY A 296 6.28 -6.39 -7.74
C GLY A 296 6.74 -4.98 -7.39
N LEU A 297 5.78 -4.06 -7.40
CA LEU A 297 5.93 -2.67 -6.99
C LEU A 297 5.01 -2.38 -5.80
N ALA A 298 5.58 -2.13 -4.62
CA ALA A 298 4.82 -1.61 -3.49
C ALA A 298 4.45 -0.15 -3.75
N ILE A 299 3.20 0.20 -3.47
CA ILE A 299 2.67 1.55 -3.64
C ILE A 299 1.97 1.94 -2.34
N GLU A 300 2.58 2.86 -1.61
CA GLU A 300 2.22 3.20 -0.23
C GLU A 300 1.84 4.67 -0.09
N PRO A 301 0.58 5.05 -0.32
CA PRO A 301 0.10 6.40 -0.04
C PRO A 301 0.13 6.68 1.46
N GLN A 302 0.94 7.68 1.88
CA GLN A 302 1.14 8.05 3.28
C GLN A 302 1.58 9.51 3.40
N GLU A 303 1.65 10.03 4.64
CA GLU A 303 2.41 11.25 4.91
C GLU A 303 3.92 10.95 4.85
N PHE A 304 4.76 11.98 4.76
CA PHE A 304 6.21 11.77 4.67
C PHE A 304 6.72 10.93 5.85
N PRO A 305 7.66 9.99 5.61
CA PRO A 305 8.37 9.32 6.69
C PRO A 305 9.14 10.32 7.57
N ASP A 306 9.42 9.95 8.81
CA ASP A 306 10.22 10.71 9.78
C ASP A 306 9.78 12.15 10.05
N LEU A 307 8.50 12.49 9.80
CA LEU A 307 7.96 13.84 10.03
C LEU A 307 8.12 14.34 11.48
N VAL A 308 8.33 13.44 12.41
CA VAL A 308 8.58 13.80 13.82
C VAL A 308 9.92 14.54 14.00
N HIS A 309 10.85 14.37 13.07
CA HIS A 309 12.14 15.06 13.03
C HIS A 309 12.21 16.17 11.96
N LEU A 310 11.17 16.31 11.15
CA LEU A 310 11.09 17.28 10.03
C LEU A 310 9.79 18.13 10.15
N PRO A 311 9.60 18.86 11.26
CA PRO A 311 8.36 19.59 11.55
C PRO A 311 8.03 20.67 10.51
N GLU A 312 9.03 21.17 9.79
CA GLU A 312 8.88 22.14 8.68
C GLU A 312 8.13 21.54 7.48
N LEU A 313 8.15 20.20 7.31
CA LEU A 313 7.44 19.50 6.25
C LEU A 313 6.01 19.12 6.67
N GLY A 314 5.66 19.24 7.96
CA GLY A 314 4.32 18.97 8.47
C GLY A 314 4.28 18.14 9.74
N SER A 315 3.14 17.49 10.02
CA SER A 315 2.93 16.76 11.26
C SER A 315 2.07 15.52 11.07
N ILE A 316 2.49 14.44 11.74
CA ILE A 316 1.72 13.21 11.92
C ILE A 316 1.13 13.09 13.34
N ALA A 317 1.24 14.15 14.15
CA ALA A 317 0.68 14.17 15.50
C ALA A 317 -0.84 13.94 15.48
N LEU A 318 -1.31 13.20 16.46
CA LEU A 318 -2.71 12.91 16.72
C LEU A 318 -3.03 13.38 18.14
N TYR A 319 -3.82 14.46 18.25
CA TYR A 319 -4.14 15.07 19.53
C TYR A 319 -5.46 14.53 20.11
N PRO A 320 -5.63 14.56 21.44
CA PRO A 320 -6.88 14.17 22.09
C PRO A 320 -8.09 14.89 21.49
N GLY A 321 -9.14 14.11 21.18
CA GLY A 321 -10.37 14.63 20.58
C GLY A 321 -10.31 14.87 19.08
N GLN A 322 -9.18 14.60 18.43
CA GLN A 322 -9.07 14.63 16.97
C GLN A 322 -9.27 13.23 16.37
N GLU A 323 -9.93 13.19 15.23
CA GLU A 323 -9.96 12.03 14.33
C GLU A 323 -9.18 12.40 13.06
N LYS A 324 -8.17 11.61 12.71
CA LYS A 324 -7.55 11.66 11.39
C LYS A 324 -8.28 10.72 10.45
N VAL A 325 -8.55 11.19 9.23
CA VAL A 325 -9.21 10.41 8.19
C VAL A 325 -8.40 10.52 6.90
N ASN A 326 -7.94 9.38 6.39
CA ASN A 326 -7.26 9.29 5.11
C ASN A 326 -8.07 8.42 4.14
N HIS A 327 -8.03 8.78 2.86
CA HIS A 327 -8.68 8.04 1.80
C HIS A 327 -7.65 7.65 0.74
N THR A 328 -7.71 6.40 0.30
CA THR A 328 -6.98 5.91 -0.89
C THR A 328 -7.94 5.11 -1.75
N THR A 329 -8.04 5.43 -3.03
CA THR A 329 -8.88 4.72 -4.00
C THR A 329 -8.00 4.04 -5.03
N TYR A 330 -8.19 2.74 -5.19
CA TYR A 330 -7.60 1.90 -6.22
C TYR A 330 -8.66 1.67 -7.30
N GLN A 331 -8.50 2.25 -8.50
CA GLN A 331 -9.42 2.08 -9.62
C GLN A 331 -8.77 1.27 -10.74
N PHE A 332 -9.43 0.19 -11.14
CA PHE A 332 -8.98 -0.70 -12.21
C PHE A 332 -9.75 -0.42 -13.50
N THR A 333 -9.04 -0.30 -14.60
CA THR A 333 -9.61 -0.10 -15.95
C THR A 333 -8.81 -0.90 -16.97
N ILE A 334 -9.35 -1.00 -18.19
CA ILE A 334 -8.66 -1.58 -19.33
C ILE A 334 -8.14 -0.45 -20.22
N LEU A 335 -6.90 -0.58 -20.68
CA LEU A 335 -6.29 0.35 -21.64
C LEU A 335 -7.09 0.37 -22.95
N PRO A 336 -7.23 1.55 -23.59
CA PRO A 336 -7.82 1.64 -24.93
C PRO A 336 -7.06 0.77 -25.95
N ASN A 337 -7.79 0.15 -26.90
CA ASN A 337 -7.21 -0.78 -27.89
C ASN A 337 -6.07 -0.17 -28.72
N GLU A 338 -6.04 1.14 -28.94
CA GLU A 338 -4.97 1.85 -29.66
C GLU A 338 -3.62 1.82 -28.91
N GLN A 339 -3.64 1.72 -27.59
CA GLN A 339 -2.42 1.60 -26.75
C GLN A 339 -1.92 0.17 -26.63
N ILE A 340 -2.76 -0.82 -26.92
CA ILE A 340 -2.42 -2.25 -26.91
C ILE A 340 -1.74 -2.66 -28.24
N ALA A 341 -2.10 -2.03 -29.36
CA ALA A 341 -1.67 -2.42 -30.71
C ALA A 341 -0.20 -2.08 -31.05
N ASN A 342 0.47 -1.23 -30.25
CA ASN A 342 1.86 -0.81 -30.52
C ASN A 342 2.94 -1.76 -29.97
N THR A 343 2.59 -2.99 -29.63
CA THR A 343 3.49 -4.00 -29.03
C THR A 343 3.67 -5.28 -29.87
N GLN A 344 3.33 -5.24 -31.17
CA GLN A 344 3.60 -6.35 -32.12
C GLN A 344 4.79 -6.04 -33.01
#